data_742d1b4719a451e83b8f9a936bdc237c
#
_entry.id   742d1b4719a451e83b8f9a936bdc237c
#
_cell.length_a   1.000
_cell.length_b   1.000
_cell.length_c   1.000
_cell.angle_alpha   90.00
_cell.angle_beta   90.00
_cell.angle_gamma   90.00
#
_symmetry.space_group_name_H-M   'P 1'
#
loop_
_entity.id
_entity.type
_entity.pdbx_description
1 polymer ?
#
loop_
_entity_poly.entity_id
_entity_poly.type
_entity_poly.pdbx_seq_one_letter_code
_entity_poly.pdbx_strand_id
1 'polypeptide(L)'
;MTEAARRKPAAADGAVAPDALPFRAAPHNIEAEQALLGAILVNNEAHDRVSPFLEPHHFYDPLHQQIYEHCSKLIASGKQATPITLKTFFENAEPIDATLTVPQYLGRLAANAATIINARDYGRTVHDLATRRQLILIGEDMVNAAFDSPVDFPPKEQIEEAETRLFALAETDKYGQGFLTFSNALTHAIEMANNAYQREGGLSGIASGLRDLDQKMGGLQPSDLLIIAGRPSMGKTALATNVAFNIARARARSLGQRTDLGPDDPAHDGAVVGFFSLEMSAEQLATRILSEQAGIPSEKIRRGMIDEAEFKRLVEVSQEMATLPLFIDQTGGISVGQLAARARRLKRQHGLGLIVVDYLQLLSGSSRRAAEGRVQEVSEITT
;
A
#
# COMPACT_ATOMS: atom_id res chain seq x y z
N MET A 1 -70.74 15.48 -47.12
CA MET A 1 -69.73 14.88 -48.03
C MET A 1 -68.43 15.51 -47.69
N THR A 2 -67.56 14.76 -47.05
CA THR A 2 -66.08 14.77 -47.18
C THR A 2 -65.48 13.79 -46.20
N GLU A 3 -64.83 12.86 -46.77
CA GLU A 3 -64.22 11.66 -46.23
C GLU A 3 -62.95 12.02 -45.45
N ALA A 4 -62.92 11.69 -44.13
CA ALA A 4 -61.74 11.86 -43.30
C ALA A 4 -60.94 10.56 -43.24
N ALA A 5 -59.84 10.54 -43.97
CA ALA A 5 -58.87 9.42 -44.03
C ALA A 5 -58.29 9.12 -42.67
N ARG A 6 -58.49 7.91 -42.17
CA ARG A 6 -57.78 7.31 -41.01
C ARG A 6 -56.32 7.09 -41.35
N ARG A 7 -55.43 7.87 -40.77
CA ARG A 7 -53.99 7.55 -40.71
C ARG A 7 -53.76 6.46 -39.67
N LYS A 8 -53.22 5.32 -40.10
CA LYS A 8 -52.61 4.31 -39.24
C LYS A 8 -51.39 4.89 -38.51
N PRO A 9 -51.18 4.62 -37.21
CA PRO A 9 -49.93 4.94 -36.59
C PRO A 9 -48.83 4.02 -37.13
N ALA A 10 -47.70 4.63 -37.48
CA ALA A 10 -46.47 3.93 -37.87
C ALA A 10 -45.95 3.10 -36.70
N ALA A 11 -45.55 1.87 -37.00
CA ALA A 11 -44.85 0.98 -36.10
C ALA A 11 -43.56 1.65 -35.65
N ALA A 12 -43.37 1.77 -34.35
CA ALA A 12 -42.08 2.15 -33.76
C ALA A 12 -41.12 0.97 -33.93
N ASP A 13 -40.17 1.15 -34.82
CA ASP A 13 -39.06 0.24 -35.05
C ASP A 13 -38.07 0.34 -33.87
N GLY A 14 -37.58 -0.84 -33.44
CA GLY A 14 -36.24 -0.99 -32.89
C GLY A 14 -36.04 -0.59 -31.44
N ALA A 15 -36.66 -1.29 -30.49
CA ALA A 15 -35.96 -1.50 -29.21
C ALA A 15 -34.76 -2.40 -29.51
N VAL A 16 -33.58 -1.78 -29.64
CA VAL A 16 -32.29 -2.48 -29.59
C VAL A 16 -32.22 -3.14 -28.21
N ALA A 17 -32.32 -4.47 -28.19
CA ALA A 17 -32.01 -5.24 -26.98
C ALA A 17 -30.63 -4.82 -26.52
N PRO A 18 -30.41 -4.58 -25.20
CA PRO A 18 -29.07 -4.30 -24.71
C PRO A 18 -28.19 -5.48 -25.12
N ASP A 19 -27.15 -5.22 -25.91
CA ASP A 19 -26.12 -6.19 -26.28
C ASP A 19 -25.72 -6.92 -25.00
N ALA A 20 -26.00 -8.20 -24.92
CA ALA A 20 -25.45 -9.05 -23.87
C ALA A 20 -23.95 -8.91 -23.95
N LEU A 21 -23.32 -8.33 -22.91
CA LEU A 21 -21.90 -8.15 -22.83
C LEU A 21 -21.25 -9.50 -23.18
N PRO A 22 -20.33 -9.55 -24.16
CA PRO A 22 -19.74 -10.81 -24.55
C PRO A 22 -19.10 -11.44 -23.30
N PHE A 23 -19.38 -12.72 -23.07
CA PHE A 23 -18.81 -13.47 -21.94
C PHE A 23 -17.29 -13.34 -22.01
N ARG A 24 -16.71 -12.56 -21.12
CA ARG A 24 -15.27 -12.34 -21.07
C ARG A 24 -14.66 -13.49 -20.30
N ALA A 25 -13.88 -14.34 -20.97
CA ALA A 25 -13.06 -15.34 -20.30
C ALA A 25 -12.06 -14.66 -19.35
N ALA A 26 -11.86 -15.27 -18.19
CA ALA A 26 -10.86 -14.76 -17.24
C ALA A 26 -9.47 -14.74 -17.90
N PRO A 27 -8.64 -13.72 -17.65
CA PRO A 27 -7.31 -13.59 -18.25
C PRO A 27 -6.42 -14.80 -17.95
N HIS A 28 -5.92 -15.48 -18.98
CA HIS A 28 -5.04 -16.63 -18.86
C HIS A 28 -4.16 -16.80 -20.10
N ASN A 29 -3.08 -17.55 -19.96
CA ASN A 29 -2.22 -17.97 -21.07
C ASN A 29 -1.69 -19.38 -20.79
N ILE A 30 -2.44 -20.37 -21.29
CA ILE A 30 -2.13 -21.80 -21.10
C ILE A 30 -0.78 -22.16 -21.73
N GLU A 31 -0.39 -21.56 -22.83
CA GLU A 31 0.89 -21.82 -23.49
C GLU A 31 2.07 -21.37 -22.61
N ALA A 32 1.95 -20.21 -21.95
CA ALA A 32 2.98 -19.73 -21.01
C ALA A 32 3.09 -20.64 -19.79
N GLU A 33 1.95 -21.14 -19.25
CA GLU A 33 1.94 -22.09 -18.15
C GLU A 33 2.60 -23.40 -18.53
N GLN A 34 2.27 -23.97 -19.69
CA GLN A 34 2.86 -25.18 -20.21
C GLN A 34 4.36 -25.05 -20.47
N ALA A 35 4.78 -23.94 -21.06
CA ALA A 35 6.19 -23.65 -21.34
C ALA A 35 7.00 -23.55 -20.04
N LEU A 36 6.46 -22.89 -19.02
CA LEU A 36 7.08 -22.78 -17.71
C LEU A 36 7.21 -24.13 -17.01
N LEU A 37 6.11 -24.89 -16.94
CA LEU A 37 6.11 -26.22 -16.31
C LEU A 37 7.05 -27.18 -17.05
N GLY A 38 7.04 -27.15 -18.38
CA GLY A 38 7.98 -27.90 -19.19
C GLY A 38 9.44 -27.57 -18.86
N ALA A 39 9.79 -26.30 -18.77
CA ALA A 39 11.12 -25.84 -18.40
C ALA A 39 11.53 -26.34 -17.00
N ILE A 40 10.63 -26.30 -16.01
CA ILE A 40 10.88 -26.80 -14.65
C ILE A 40 11.11 -28.31 -14.64
N LEU A 41 10.30 -29.08 -15.39
CA LEU A 41 10.40 -30.54 -15.46
C LEU A 41 11.69 -31.03 -16.16
N VAL A 42 12.29 -30.23 -17.01
CA VAL A 42 13.56 -30.52 -17.69
C VAL A 42 14.75 -30.07 -16.84
N ASN A 43 14.64 -28.88 -16.22
CA ASN A 43 15.68 -28.37 -15.34
C ASN A 43 15.07 -27.59 -14.17
N ASN A 44 15.25 -28.12 -12.97
CA ASN A 44 14.67 -27.56 -11.75
C ASN A 44 15.22 -26.18 -11.37
N GLU A 45 16.36 -25.72 -11.90
CA GLU A 45 16.83 -24.34 -11.73
C GLU A 45 15.82 -23.29 -12.29
N ALA A 46 14.97 -23.70 -13.23
CA ALA A 46 13.88 -22.85 -13.72
C ALA A 46 12.88 -22.50 -12.59
N HIS A 47 12.66 -23.42 -11.64
CA HIS A 47 11.83 -23.17 -10.46
C HIS A 47 12.44 -22.11 -9.55
N ASP A 48 13.74 -22.14 -9.30
CA ASP A 48 14.42 -21.17 -8.43
C ASP A 48 14.31 -19.72 -8.96
N ARG A 49 14.17 -19.58 -10.28
CA ARG A 49 13.99 -18.27 -10.93
C ARG A 49 12.59 -17.67 -10.76
N VAL A 50 11.59 -18.49 -10.49
CA VAL A 50 10.18 -18.07 -10.41
C VAL A 50 9.58 -18.23 -9.02
N SER A 51 10.09 -19.15 -8.20
CA SER A 51 9.59 -19.41 -6.85
C SER A 51 9.55 -18.19 -5.91
N PRO A 52 10.40 -17.13 -6.08
CA PRO A 52 10.29 -15.94 -5.23
C PRO A 52 9.00 -15.12 -5.44
N PHE A 53 8.30 -15.28 -6.57
CA PHE A 53 7.11 -14.48 -6.87
C PHE A 53 5.93 -15.30 -7.40
N LEU A 54 6.13 -16.59 -7.73
CA LEU A 54 5.11 -17.44 -8.32
C LEU A 54 4.67 -18.51 -7.34
N GLU A 55 3.37 -18.61 -7.13
CA GLU A 55 2.73 -19.60 -6.28
C GLU A 55 1.77 -20.49 -7.08
N PRO A 56 1.40 -21.70 -6.59
CA PRO A 56 0.51 -22.61 -7.31
C PRO A 56 -0.81 -21.97 -7.75
N HIS A 57 -1.43 -21.16 -6.90
CA HIS A 57 -2.71 -20.49 -7.18
C HIS A 57 -2.64 -19.44 -8.30
N HIS A 58 -1.44 -19.03 -8.74
CA HIS A 58 -1.27 -18.13 -9.88
C HIS A 58 -1.54 -18.79 -11.24
N PHE A 59 -1.50 -20.10 -11.32
CA PHE A 59 -1.87 -20.81 -12.55
C PHE A 59 -3.38 -20.79 -12.74
N TYR A 60 -3.82 -20.69 -13.99
CA TYR A 60 -5.24 -20.71 -14.34
C TYR A 60 -5.79 -22.14 -14.38
N ASP A 61 -5.03 -23.06 -14.98
CA ASP A 61 -5.42 -24.46 -15.09
C ASP A 61 -5.22 -25.19 -13.76
N PRO A 62 -6.26 -25.84 -13.19
CA PRO A 62 -6.15 -26.55 -11.91
C PRO A 62 -5.09 -27.69 -11.93
N LEU A 63 -4.90 -28.35 -13.07
CA LEU A 63 -3.88 -29.38 -13.20
C LEU A 63 -2.47 -28.76 -13.15
N HIS A 64 -2.27 -27.59 -13.79
CA HIS A 64 -1.02 -26.87 -13.73
C HIS A 64 -0.70 -26.39 -12.31
N GLN A 65 -1.70 -25.96 -11.55
CA GLN A 65 -1.55 -25.63 -10.13
C GLN A 65 -0.99 -26.82 -9.35
N GLN A 66 -1.60 -27.99 -9.51
CA GLN A 66 -1.16 -29.24 -8.84
C GLN A 66 0.25 -29.68 -9.27
N ILE A 67 0.54 -29.60 -10.57
CA ILE A 67 1.88 -29.95 -11.09
C ILE A 67 2.94 -29.03 -10.47
N TYR A 68 2.70 -27.72 -10.45
CA TYR A 68 3.64 -26.75 -9.88
C TYR A 68 3.81 -26.97 -8.37
N GLU A 69 2.73 -27.24 -7.64
CA GLU A 69 2.76 -27.52 -6.21
C GLU A 69 3.61 -28.76 -5.89
N HIS A 70 3.43 -29.85 -6.64
CA HIS A 70 4.23 -31.07 -6.48
C HIS A 70 5.69 -30.87 -6.88
N CYS A 71 5.97 -30.09 -7.94
CA CYS A 71 7.32 -29.69 -8.29
C CYS A 71 7.99 -28.95 -7.13
N SER A 72 7.31 -27.94 -6.58
CA SER A 72 7.82 -27.11 -5.46
C SER A 72 8.11 -27.96 -4.22
N LYS A 73 7.22 -28.89 -3.85
CA LYS A 73 7.40 -29.81 -2.72
C LYS A 73 8.59 -30.74 -2.89
N LEU A 74 8.78 -31.31 -4.08
CA LEU A 74 9.91 -32.17 -4.39
C LEU A 74 11.23 -31.42 -4.32
N ILE A 75 11.30 -30.25 -4.98
CA ILE A 75 12.52 -29.42 -5.02
C ILE A 75 12.88 -28.93 -3.62
N ALA A 76 11.91 -28.46 -2.83
CA ALA A 76 12.13 -28.03 -1.45
C ALA A 76 12.64 -29.18 -0.54
N SER A 77 12.30 -30.42 -0.84
CA SER A 77 12.83 -31.62 -0.14
C SER A 77 14.18 -32.13 -0.69
N GLY A 78 14.82 -31.37 -1.59
CA GLY A 78 16.10 -31.74 -2.22
C GLY A 78 16.00 -32.85 -3.27
N LYS A 79 14.78 -33.14 -3.75
CA LYS A 79 14.54 -34.15 -4.79
C LYS A 79 14.33 -33.46 -6.14
N GLN A 80 14.63 -34.22 -7.22
CA GLN A 80 14.37 -33.70 -8.56
C GLN A 80 12.91 -33.91 -8.96
N ALA A 81 12.30 -32.82 -9.43
CA ALA A 81 10.98 -32.80 -10.05
C ALA A 81 11.14 -33.12 -11.55
N THR A 82 10.78 -34.31 -11.94
CA THR A 82 10.82 -34.81 -13.34
C THR A 82 9.49 -35.47 -13.68
N PRO A 83 9.15 -35.67 -14.97
CA PRO A 83 7.93 -36.41 -15.33
C PRO A 83 7.83 -37.78 -14.67
N ILE A 84 8.98 -38.45 -14.43
CA ILE A 84 9.03 -39.76 -13.80
C ILE A 84 8.72 -39.70 -12.31
N THR A 85 9.31 -38.73 -11.59
CA THR A 85 9.09 -38.57 -10.14
C THR A 85 7.69 -38.03 -9.83
N LEU A 86 7.14 -37.21 -10.69
CA LEU A 86 5.78 -36.69 -10.53
C LEU A 86 4.70 -37.71 -10.86
N LYS A 87 4.99 -38.67 -11.73
CA LYS A 87 4.01 -39.72 -12.14
C LYS A 87 3.33 -40.35 -10.93
N THR A 88 4.06 -40.66 -9.86
CA THR A 88 3.53 -41.30 -8.65
C THR A 88 2.44 -40.54 -7.94
N PHE A 89 2.44 -39.20 -8.07
CA PHE A 89 1.40 -38.36 -7.46
C PHE A 89 0.10 -38.32 -8.28
N PHE A 90 0.16 -38.74 -9.55
CA PHE A 90 -0.95 -38.70 -10.50
C PHE A 90 -1.37 -40.08 -11.01
N GLU A 91 -0.97 -41.18 -10.34
CA GLU A 91 -1.33 -42.53 -10.77
C GLU A 91 -2.83 -42.79 -10.77
N ASN A 92 -3.55 -42.19 -9.82
CA ASN A 92 -5.02 -42.28 -9.68
C ASN A 92 -5.78 -41.06 -10.19
N ALA A 93 -5.10 -40.15 -10.88
CA ALA A 93 -5.75 -38.97 -11.44
C ALA A 93 -6.62 -39.33 -12.64
N GLU A 94 -7.75 -38.69 -12.78
CA GLU A 94 -8.62 -38.82 -13.96
C GLU A 94 -7.86 -38.42 -15.23
N PRO A 95 -8.07 -39.14 -16.36
CA PRO A 95 -7.50 -38.73 -17.64
C PRO A 95 -7.95 -37.33 -18.03
N ILE A 96 -7.07 -36.56 -18.66
CA ILE A 96 -7.38 -35.19 -19.14
C ILE A 96 -8.43 -35.26 -20.26
N ASP A 97 -8.28 -36.28 -21.13
CA ASP A 97 -9.24 -36.62 -22.18
C ASP A 97 -9.21 -38.13 -22.49
N ALA A 98 -10.03 -38.57 -23.45
CA ALA A 98 -10.14 -39.98 -23.82
C ALA A 98 -8.80 -40.62 -24.28
N THR A 99 -7.79 -39.80 -24.62
CA THR A 99 -6.52 -40.26 -25.21
C THR A 99 -5.28 -39.85 -24.42
N LEU A 100 -5.42 -38.96 -23.41
CA LEU A 100 -4.31 -38.32 -22.72
C LEU A 100 -4.41 -38.48 -21.19
N THR A 101 -3.52 -39.26 -20.61
CA THR A 101 -3.39 -39.36 -19.16
C THR A 101 -2.45 -38.28 -18.62
N VAL A 102 -2.58 -37.94 -17.31
CA VAL A 102 -1.69 -36.95 -16.67
C VAL A 102 -0.21 -37.29 -16.80
N PRO A 103 0.24 -38.59 -16.59
CA PRO A 103 1.63 -38.95 -16.83
C PRO A 103 2.12 -38.73 -18.27
N GLN A 104 1.26 -38.97 -19.27
CA GLN A 104 1.60 -38.69 -20.66
C GLN A 104 1.69 -37.18 -20.92
N TYR A 105 0.82 -36.41 -20.29
CA TYR A 105 0.86 -34.94 -20.35
C TYR A 105 2.15 -34.39 -19.77
N LEU A 106 2.62 -34.87 -18.60
CA LEU A 106 3.91 -34.48 -18.03
C LEU A 106 5.08 -34.74 -19.01
N GLY A 107 5.04 -35.90 -19.70
CA GLY A 107 6.00 -36.20 -20.75
C GLY A 107 5.96 -35.20 -21.93
N ARG A 108 4.75 -34.83 -22.37
CA ARG A 108 4.57 -33.83 -23.43
C ARG A 108 5.06 -32.42 -23.02
N LEU A 109 4.78 -31.98 -21.77
CA LEU A 109 5.28 -30.73 -21.24
C LEU A 109 6.83 -30.68 -21.28
N ALA A 110 7.48 -31.75 -20.83
CA ALA A 110 8.94 -31.84 -20.85
C ALA A 110 9.51 -31.91 -22.28
N ALA A 111 8.83 -32.63 -23.19
CA ALA A 111 9.27 -32.72 -24.60
C ALA A 111 9.17 -31.41 -25.37
N ASN A 112 8.18 -30.55 -25.00
CA ASN A 112 7.95 -29.24 -25.61
C ASN A 112 8.61 -28.11 -24.81
N ALA A 113 9.51 -28.42 -23.87
CA ALA A 113 10.10 -27.45 -22.98
C ALA A 113 10.84 -26.34 -23.74
N ALA A 114 10.49 -25.12 -23.43
CA ALA A 114 11.25 -23.93 -23.83
C ALA A 114 12.59 -23.87 -23.07
N THR A 115 13.51 -23.04 -23.54
CA THR A 115 14.81 -22.82 -22.87
C THR A 115 14.61 -22.20 -21.49
N ILE A 116 15.40 -22.60 -20.50
CA ILE A 116 15.42 -22.08 -19.11
C ILE A 116 15.55 -20.56 -19.06
N ILE A 117 16.16 -19.94 -20.06
CA ILE A 117 16.41 -18.51 -20.14
C ILE A 117 15.09 -17.72 -20.02
N ASN A 118 14.01 -18.23 -20.60
CA ASN A 118 12.70 -17.57 -20.66
C ASN A 118 11.76 -17.93 -19.49
N ALA A 119 12.17 -18.83 -18.59
CA ALA A 119 11.31 -19.28 -17.48
C ALA A 119 10.80 -18.12 -16.62
N ARG A 120 11.66 -17.11 -16.36
CA ARG A 120 11.29 -15.92 -15.60
C ARG A 120 10.21 -15.09 -16.29
N ASP A 121 10.29 -14.95 -17.61
CA ASP A 121 9.32 -14.15 -18.38
C ASP A 121 7.98 -14.87 -18.47
N TYR A 122 7.98 -16.21 -18.65
CA TYR A 122 6.76 -17.01 -18.56
C TYR A 122 6.13 -16.93 -17.16
N GLY A 123 6.95 -17.06 -16.10
CA GLY A 123 6.48 -16.91 -14.73
C GLY A 123 5.85 -15.55 -14.46
N ARG A 124 6.44 -14.46 -14.95
CA ARG A 124 5.87 -13.11 -14.87
C ARG A 124 4.55 -13.01 -15.62
N THR A 125 4.46 -13.56 -16.83
CA THR A 125 3.20 -13.59 -17.60
C THR A 125 2.10 -14.29 -16.83
N VAL A 126 2.38 -15.45 -16.22
CA VAL A 126 1.42 -16.20 -15.41
C VAL A 126 0.99 -15.37 -14.19
N HIS A 127 1.94 -14.75 -13.48
CA HIS A 127 1.70 -13.92 -12.31
C HIS A 127 0.87 -12.68 -12.65
N ASP A 128 1.21 -11.93 -13.72
CA ASP A 128 0.47 -10.74 -14.15
C ASP A 128 -0.98 -11.07 -14.51
N LEU A 129 -1.21 -12.22 -15.16
CA LEU A 129 -2.55 -12.68 -15.49
C LEU A 129 -3.32 -13.14 -14.23
N ALA A 130 -2.65 -13.72 -13.26
CA ALA A 130 -3.25 -14.04 -11.96
C ALA A 130 -3.66 -12.77 -11.20
N THR A 131 -2.79 -11.76 -11.15
CA THR A 131 -3.10 -10.45 -10.56
C THR A 131 -4.32 -9.81 -11.21
N ARG A 132 -4.43 -9.89 -12.55
CA ARG A 132 -5.62 -9.41 -13.27
C ARG A 132 -6.90 -10.17 -12.88
N ARG A 133 -6.83 -11.49 -12.69
CA ARG A 133 -7.96 -12.29 -12.19
C ARG A 133 -8.38 -11.87 -10.77
N GLN A 134 -7.42 -11.63 -9.89
CA GLN A 134 -7.70 -11.13 -8.54
C GLN A 134 -8.36 -9.74 -8.57
N LEU A 135 -7.93 -8.83 -9.45
CA LEU A 135 -8.58 -7.53 -9.64
C LEU A 135 -10.03 -7.68 -10.11
N ILE A 136 -10.31 -8.62 -11.01
CA ILE A 136 -11.68 -8.91 -11.48
C ILE A 136 -12.54 -9.41 -10.31
N LEU A 137 -12.04 -10.39 -9.52
CA LEU A 137 -12.75 -10.93 -8.37
C LEU A 137 -13.05 -9.86 -7.31
N ILE A 138 -12.08 -9.00 -6.99
CA ILE A 138 -12.30 -7.89 -6.06
C ILE A 138 -13.39 -6.94 -6.61
N GLY A 139 -13.36 -6.64 -7.92
CA GLY A 139 -14.35 -5.80 -8.55
C GLY A 139 -15.75 -6.42 -8.54
N GLU A 140 -15.88 -7.71 -8.83
CA GLU A 140 -17.15 -8.44 -8.78
C GLU A 140 -17.71 -8.51 -7.36
N ASP A 141 -16.88 -8.80 -6.37
CA ASP A 141 -17.26 -8.81 -4.94
C ASP A 141 -17.78 -7.43 -4.50
N MET A 142 -17.07 -6.34 -4.92
CA MET A 142 -17.50 -4.97 -4.62
C MET A 142 -18.88 -4.66 -5.23
N VAL A 143 -19.10 -5.06 -6.48
CA VAL A 143 -20.39 -4.85 -7.17
C VAL A 143 -21.49 -5.66 -6.48
N ASN A 144 -21.26 -6.93 -6.18
CA ASN A 144 -22.23 -7.80 -5.52
C ASN A 144 -22.58 -7.28 -4.12
N ALA A 145 -21.57 -6.93 -3.30
CA ALA A 145 -21.78 -6.37 -1.97
C ALA A 145 -22.58 -5.05 -2.00
N ALA A 146 -22.37 -4.22 -3.03
CA ALA A 146 -23.12 -2.97 -3.19
C ALA A 146 -24.59 -3.21 -3.58
N PHE A 147 -24.88 -4.22 -4.38
CA PHE A 147 -26.26 -4.60 -4.75
C PHE A 147 -27.01 -5.30 -3.62
N ASP A 148 -26.34 -6.20 -2.91
CA ASP A 148 -26.94 -6.97 -1.81
C ASP A 148 -27.26 -6.09 -0.60
N SER A 149 -26.57 -4.96 -0.44
CA SER A 149 -26.78 -3.94 0.62
C SER A 149 -27.01 -4.54 2.00
N PRO A 150 -26.12 -5.42 2.52
CA PRO A 150 -26.32 -6.06 3.83
C PRO A 150 -26.34 -5.01 4.95
N VAL A 151 -27.28 -5.15 5.88
CA VAL A 151 -27.46 -4.20 7.00
C VAL A 151 -26.22 -4.15 7.91
N ASP A 152 -25.56 -5.29 8.07
CA ASP A 152 -24.38 -5.44 8.92
C ASP A 152 -23.07 -5.02 8.22
N PHE A 153 -23.13 -4.55 6.97
CA PHE A 153 -21.96 -4.18 6.18
C PHE A 153 -22.20 -2.86 5.44
N PRO A 154 -22.13 -1.72 6.15
CA PRO A 154 -22.44 -0.40 5.58
C PRO A 154 -21.43 0.00 4.51
N PRO A 155 -21.79 0.93 3.58
CA PRO A 155 -20.95 1.35 2.45
C PRO A 155 -19.55 1.79 2.84
N LYS A 156 -19.38 2.37 4.02
CA LYS A 156 -18.07 2.79 4.54
C LYS A 156 -17.15 1.59 4.76
N GLU A 157 -17.66 0.52 5.37
CA GLU A 157 -16.89 -0.70 5.61
C GLU A 157 -16.58 -1.44 4.31
N GLN A 158 -17.52 -1.42 3.34
CA GLN A 158 -17.29 -1.98 1.99
C GLN A 158 -16.10 -1.29 1.28
N ILE A 159 -16.01 0.05 1.39
CA ILE A 159 -14.90 0.81 0.83
C ILE A 159 -13.58 0.45 1.53
N GLU A 160 -13.58 0.35 2.86
CA GLU A 160 -12.39 0.02 3.65
C GLU A 160 -11.87 -1.40 3.35
N GLU A 161 -12.78 -2.36 3.19
CA GLU A 161 -12.41 -3.72 2.81
C GLU A 161 -11.84 -3.77 1.39
N ALA A 162 -12.46 -3.07 0.43
CA ALA A 162 -11.98 -2.99 -0.93
C ALA A 162 -10.58 -2.35 -1.01
N GLU A 163 -10.34 -1.24 -0.28
CA GLU A 163 -9.02 -0.61 -0.17
C GLU A 163 -7.99 -1.56 0.41
N THR A 164 -8.35 -2.31 1.44
CA THR A 164 -7.45 -3.28 2.09
C THR A 164 -7.07 -4.41 1.15
N ARG A 165 -8.04 -4.98 0.43
CA ARG A 165 -7.80 -6.07 -0.53
C ARG A 165 -6.96 -5.61 -1.74
N LEU A 166 -7.25 -4.43 -2.29
CA LEU A 166 -6.46 -3.85 -3.38
C LEU A 166 -5.03 -3.54 -2.95
N PHE A 167 -4.86 -3.08 -1.72
CA PHE A 167 -3.53 -2.83 -1.16
C PHE A 167 -2.75 -4.11 -0.94
N ALA A 168 -3.36 -5.15 -0.35
CA ALA A 168 -2.73 -6.45 -0.16
C ALA A 168 -2.26 -7.03 -1.50
N LEU A 169 -3.09 -6.94 -2.55
CA LEU A 169 -2.72 -7.37 -3.89
C LEU A 169 -1.50 -6.59 -4.44
N ALA A 170 -1.46 -5.27 -4.23
CA ALA A 170 -0.35 -4.43 -4.67
C ALA A 170 0.94 -4.65 -3.87
N GLU A 171 0.85 -5.11 -2.61
CA GLU A 171 2.01 -5.45 -1.80
C GLU A 171 2.59 -6.82 -2.13
N THR A 172 1.75 -7.77 -2.51
CA THR A 172 2.19 -9.11 -2.91
C THR A 172 3.20 -9.04 -4.08
N ASP A 173 3.04 -8.08 -4.98
CA ASP A 173 4.01 -7.80 -6.05
C ASP A 173 5.39 -7.32 -5.54
N LYS A 174 5.48 -6.75 -4.33
CA LYS A 174 6.74 -6.28 -3.74
C LYS A 174 7.50 -7.39 -2.99
N TYR A 175 6.80 -8.42 -2.53
CA TYR A 175 7.42 -9.58 -1.87
C TYR A 175 8.26 -10.45 -2.82
N GLY A 176 8.22 -10.20 -4.13
CA GLY A 176 9.11 -10.82 -5.11
C GLY A 176 10.58 -10.38 -5.05
N GLN A 177 10.95 -9.49 -4.14
CA GLN A 177 12.34 -9.23 -3.80
C GLN A 177 12.77 -10.19 -2.69
N GLY A 178 13.25 -11.37 -3.08
CA GLY A 178 13.89 -12.33 -2.18
C GLY A 178 15.09 -11.74 -1.43
N PHE A 179 15.93 -12.57 -0.83
CA PHE A 179 17.13 -12.11 -0.12
C PHE A 179 17.93 -11.12 -0.98
N LEU A 180 18.14 -9.91 -0.45
CA LEU A 180 19.08 -8.97 -1.02
C LEU A 180 20.49 -9.54 -0.86
N THR A 181 21.28 -9.54 -1.92
CA THR A 181 22.70 -9.89 -1.79
C THR A 181 23.38 -8.87 -0.87
N PHE A 182 24.35 -9.33 -0.09
CA PHE A 182 25.13 -8.44 0.79
C PHE A 182 25.77 -7.27 0.00
N SER A 183 26.18 -7.52 -1.23
CA SER A 183 26.69 -6.48 -2.14
C SER A 183 25.69 -5.36 -2.37
N ASN A 184 24.42 -5.70 -2.67
CA ASN A 184 23.36 -4.69 -2.86
C ASN A 184 23.05 -3.94 -1.56
N ALA A 185 23.01 -4.65 -0.43
CA ALA A 185 22.82 -4.03 0.88
C ALA A 185 23.97 -3.06 1.22
N LEU A 186 25.20 -3.42 0.85
CA LEU A 186 26.38 -2.57 1.05
C LEU A 186 26.33 -1.30 0.18
N THR A 187 25.87 -1.42 -1.07
CA THR A 187 25.68 -0.27 -1.95
C THR A 187 24.71 0.73 -1.36
N HIS A 188 23.53 0.25 -0.89
CA HIS A 188 22.55 1.11 -0.22
C HIS A 188 23.09 1.75 1.06
N ALA A 189 23.88 1.01 1.85
CA ALA A 189 24.51 1.56 3.05
C ALA A 189 25.52 2.68 2.74
N ILE A 190 26.31 2.52 1.67
CA ILE A 190 27.24 3.54 1.20
C ILE A 190 26.49 4.77 0.65
N GLU A 191 25.40 4.57 -0.08
CA GLU A 191 24.55 5.66 -0.56
C GLU A 191 23.95 6.45 0.61
N MET A 192 23.44 5.78 1.64
CA MET A 192 22.96 6.43 2.86
C MET A 192 24.05 7.24 3.55
N ALA A 193 25.25 6.66 3.70
CA ALA A 193 26.38 7.34 4.32
C ALA A 193 26.85 8.56 3.49
N ASN A 194 26.86 8.45 2.18
CA ASN A 194 27.21 9.55 1.28
C ASN A 194 26.18 10.70 1.36
N ASN A 195 24.91 10.36 1.38
CA ASN A 195 23.83 11.35 1.55
C ASN A 195 23.93 12.08 2.89
N ALA A 196 24.25 11.36 3.97
CA ALA A 196 24.50 11.96 5.27
C ALA A 196 25.74 12.87 5.27
N TYR A 197 26.82 12.46 4.58
CA TYR A 197 28.06 13.24 4.47
C TYR A 197 27.86 14.54 3.67
N GLN A 198 26.99 14.53 2.66
CA GLN A 198 26.72 15.70 1.82
C GLN A 198 25.71 16.68 2.45
N ARG A 199 24.94 16.28 3.47
CA ARG A 199 24.01 17.16 4.18
C ARG A 199 24.74 18.04 5.17
N GLU A 200 24.40 19.33 5.22
CA GLU A 200 24.82 20.23 6.28
C GLU A 200 24.25 19.73 7.62
N GLY A 201 25.13 19.34 8.55
CA GLY A 201 24.76 18.79 9.85
C GLY A 201 25.04 17.31 10.08
N GLY A 202 25.40 16.53 9.03
CA GLY A 202 25.88 15.15 9.17
C GLY A 202 24.85 14.14 9.70
N LEU A 203 23.55 14.42 9.54
CA LEU A 203 22.48 13.53 9.96
C LEU A 203 22.08 12.59 8.81
N SER A 204 21.98 11.30 9.10
CA SER A 204 21.51 10.31 8.15
C SER A 204 19.99 10.36 7.96
N GLY A 205 19.25 10.74 9.01
CA GLY A 205 17.80 10.87 9.04
C GLY A 205 17.29 12.31 8.90
N ILE A 206 15.98 12.49 9.04
CA ILE A 206 15.32 13.79 9.04
C ILE A 206 15.56 14.48 10.38
N ALA A 207 16.08 15.71 10.36
CA ALA A 207 16.30 16.50 11.58
C ALA A 207 14.97 16.84 12.26
N SER A 208 14.84 16.54 13.56
CA SER A 208 13.67 16.92 14.38
C SER A 208 13.64 18.43 14.69
N GLY A 209 14.76 19.13 14.48
CA GLY A 209 14.96 20.52 14.86
C GLY A 209 15.32 20.71 16.35
N LEU A 210 15.53 19.63 17.07
CA LEU A 210 15.99 19.61 18.48
C LEU A 210 17.40 19.05 18.52
N ARG A 211 18.39 19.92 18.65
CA ARG A 211 19.82 19.61 18.49
C ARG A 211 20.29 18.39 19.27
N ASP A 212 19.99 18.32 20.55
CA ASP A 212 20.45 17.25 21.41
C ASP A 212 19.77 15.91 21.10
N LEU A 213 18.51 15.96 20.65
CA LEU A 213 17.77 14.79 20.17
C LEU A 213 18.37 14.28 18.85
N ASP A 214 18.60 15.19 17.93
CA ASP A 214 19.18 14.89 16.62
C ASP A 214 20.59 14.29 16.73
N GLN A 215 21.44 14.84 17.63
CA GLN A 215 22.76 14.27 17.89
C GLN A 215 22.72 12.85 18.47
N LYS A 216 21.72 12.54 19.30
CA LYS A 216 21.58 11.22 19.90
C LYS A 216 20.98 10.19 18.94
N MET A 217 20.05 10.60 18.09
CA MET A 217 19.31 9.71 17.21
C MET A 217 19.88 9.61 15.79
N GLY A 218 20.73 10.56 15.38
CA GLY A 218 21.16 10.69 13.99
C GLY A 218 20.03 11.18 13.05
N GLY A 219 18.99 11.82 13.60
CA GLY A 219 17.75 12.18 12.94
C GLY A 219 16.72 11.03 12.94
N LEU A 220 15.53 11.30 12.39
CA LEU A 220 14.45 10.32 12.24
C LEU A 220 14.69 9.50 10.97
N GLN A 221 14.84 8.18 11.11
CA GLN A 221 15.14 7.30 9.99
C GLN A 221 13.83 6.82 9.30
N PRO A 222 13.85 6.55 8.00
CA PRO A 222 12.74 5.87 7.34
C PRO A 222 12.45 4.51 8.00
N SER A 223 11.18 4.19 8.18
CA SER A 223 10.68 2.97 8.82
C SER A 223 10.83 2.88 10.34
N ASP A 224 11.37 3.92 11.00
CA ASP A 224 11.41 3.96 12.46
C ASP A 224 10.03 4.22 13.05
N LEU A 225 9.75 3.53 14.17
CA LEU A 225 8.63 3.82 15.06
C LEU A 225 9.17 4.45 16.35
N LEU A 226 8.81 5.73 16.59
CA LEU A 226 9.19 6.46 17.78
C LEU A 226 8.00 6.61 18.71
N ILE A 227 8.13 6.17 19.95
CA ILE A 227 7.08 6.26 20.95
C ILE A 227 7.47 7.29 22.02
N ILE A 228 6.66 8.35 22.14
CA ILE A 228 6.80 9.36 23.19
C ILE A 228 5.80 9.02 24.30
N ALA A 229 6.31 8.62 25.46
CA ALA A 229 5.53 8.29 26.63
C ALA A 229 5.78 9.27 27.78
N GLY A 230 4.75 9.52 28.59
CA GLY A 230 4.83 10.40 29.77
C GLY A 230 3.49 10.57 30.43
N ARG A 231 3.49 11.05 31.68
CA ARG A 231 2.25 11.35 32.43
C ARG A 231 1.46 12.46 31.75
N PRO A 232 0.15 12.57 31.99
CA PRO A 232 -0.65 13.70 31.51
C PRO A 232 0.02 15.04 31.85
N SER A 233 -0.14 16.01 30.99
CA SER A 233 0.41 17.39 31.13
C SER A 233 1.94 17.52 31.13
N MET A 234 2.71 16.48 30.80
CA MET A 234 4.16 16.53 30.70
C MET A 234 4.69 17.07 29.34
N GLY A 235 3.82 17.55 28.46
CA GLY A 235 4.21 18.20 27.22
C GLY A 235 4.41 17.28 26.02
N LYS A 236 3.89 16.03 26.03
CA LYS A 236 3.99 15.10 24.88
C LYS A 236 3.53 15.74 23.57
N THR A 237 2.30 16.25 23.56
CA THR A 237 1.70 16.93 22.38
C THR A 237 2.54 18.16 21.97
N ALA A 238 3.07 18.94 22.93
CA ALA A 238 3.93 20.09 22.62
C ALA A 238 5.20 19.64 21.89
N LEU A 239 5.88 18.61 22.40
CA LEU A 239 7.09 18.06 21.77
C LEU A 239 6.79 17.52 20.37
N ALA A 240 5.74 16.70 20.21
CA ALA A 240 5.33 16.17 18.92
C ALA A 240 4.97 17.25 17.90
N THR A 241 4.24 18.30 18.35
CA THR A 241 3.88 19.45 17.53
C THR A 241 5.11 20.25 17.07
N ASN A 242 6.07 20.47 17.96
CA ASN A 242 7.31 21.17 17.63
C ASN A 242 8.15 20.41 16.62
N VAL A 243 8.32 19.09 16.81
CA VAL A 243 9.02 18.24 15.86
C VAL A 243 8.32 18.27 14.48
N ALA A 244 7.01 18.08 14.45
CA ALA A 244 6.21 18.12 13.22
C ALA A 244 6.37 19.46 12.48
N PHE A 245 6.25 20.57 13.20
CA PHE A 245 6.40 21.92 12.66
C PHE A 245 7.81 22.16 12.13
N ASN A 246 8.84 21.84 12.89
CA ASN A 246 10.23 22.02 12.49
C ASN A 246 10.56 21.28 11.20
N ILE A 247 10.11 20.03 11.08
CA ILE A 247 10.30 19.18 9.90
C ILE A 247 9.58 19.75 8.69
N ALA A 248 8.31 20.17 8.83
CA ALA A 248 7.54 20.76 7.74
C ALA A 248 8.17 22.11 7.30
N ARG A 249 8.63 22.93 8.26
CA ARG A 249 9.32 24.20 7.98
C ARG A 249 10.66 24.00 7.26
N ALA A 250 11.45 23.01 7.67
CA ALA A 250 12.69 22.66 6.99
C ALA A 250 12.42 22.28 5.52
N ARG A 251 11.37 21.47 5.27
CA ARG A 251 10.96 21.09 3.91
C ARG A 251 10.57 22.29 3.06
N ALA A 252 9.73 23.17 3.57
CA ALA A 252 9.30 24.37 2.85
C ALA A 252 10.50 25.29 2.51
N ARG A 253 11.43 25.46 3.45
CA ARG A 253 12.66 26.25 3.23
C ARG A 253 13.55 25.63 2.17
N SER A 254 13.80 24.33 2.26
CA SER A 254 14.63 23.59 1.30
C SER A 254 14.04 23.64 -0.10
N LEU A 255 12.73 23.48 -0.27
CA LEU A 255 12.04 23.64 -1.55
C LEU A 255 12.18 25.04 -2.15
N GLY A 256 12.18 26.08 -1.31
CA GLY A 256 12.38 27.48 -1.74
C GLY A 256 13.82 27.83 -2.08
N GLN A 257 14.80 27.18 -1.48
CA GLN A 257 16.24 27.46 -1.64
C GLN A 257 16.91 26.58 -2.70
N ARG A 258 16.49 25.30 -2.80
CA ARG A 258 17.06 24.30 -3.68
C ARG A 258 16.21 24.09 -4.93
N THR A 259 16.15 25.13 -5.77
CA THR A 259 15.39 25.06 -7.05
C THR A 259 16.05 24.19 -8.11
N ASP A 260 17.26 23.72 -7.86
CA ASP A 260 18.02 22.76 -8.66
C ASP A 260 17.51 21.31 -8.49
N LEU A 261 16.76 21.05 -7.44
CA LEU A 261 16.21 19.72 -7.10
C LEU A 261 14.74 19.63 -7.49
N GLY A 262 14.31 18.41 -7.88
CA GLY A 262 12.89 18.10 -8.04
C GLY A 262 12.15 18.14 -6.69
N PRO A 263 10.82 18.37 -6.67
CA PRO A 263 10.06 18.52 -5.42
C PRO A 263 10.10 17.26 -4.53
N ASP A 264 10.32 16.09 -5.12
CA ASP A 264 10.36 14.80 -4.41
C ASP A 264 11.80 14.30 -4.16
N ASP A 265 12.81 15.13 -4.46
CA ASP A 265 14.20 14.72 -4.29
C ASP A 265 14.53 14.49 -2.81
N PRO A 266 15.11 13.33 -2.44
CA PRO A 266 15.46 13.00 -1.07
C PRO A 266 16.58 13.90 -0.48
N ALA A 267 17.28 14.66 -1.30
CA ALA A 267 18.30 15.61 -0.85
C ALA A 267 17.73 16.88 -0.20
N HIS A 268 16.40 17.10 -0.26
CA HIS A 268 15.76 18.17 0.49
C HIS A 268 15.75 17.89 1.99
N ASP A 269 15.94 18.96 2.78
CA ASP A 269 15.78 18.91 4.22
C ASP A 269 14.30 18.80 4.63
N GLY A 270 14.05 18.18 5.79
CA GLY A 270 12.71 18.01 6.32
C GLY A 270 11.84 17.05 5.51
N ALA A 271 10.54 17.09 5.74
CA ALA A 271 9.57 16.22 5.08
C ALA A 271 8.16 16.81 5.07
N VAL A 272 7.29 16.24 4.24
CA VAL A 272 5.83 16.41 4.35
C VAL A 272 5.35 15.65 5.59
N VAL A 273 4.55 16.30 6.43
CA VAL A 273 4.09 15.76 7.71
C VAL A 273 2.57 15.57 7.69
N GLY A 274 2.12 14.37 8.08
CA GLY A 274 0.73 14.05 8.39
C GLY A 274 0.54 13.96 9.90
N PHE A 275 -0.26 14.83 10.48
CA PHE A 275 -0.54 14.87 11.92
C PHE A 275 -1.97 14.39 12.19
N PHE A 276 -2.13 13.22 12.78
CA PHE A 276 -3.41 12.70 13.25
C PHE A 276 -3.64 13.17 14.69
N SER A 277 -4.44 14.22 14.84
CA SER A 277 -4.79 14.83 16.12
C SER A 277 -6.11 14.25 16.62
N LEU A 278 -6.04 13.19 17.41
CA LEU A 278 -7.23 12.46 17.86
C LEU A 278 -7.86 13.06 19.13
N GLU A 279 -7.12 13.91 19.85
CA GLU A 279 -7.58 14.58 21.08
C GLU A 279 -7.98 16.04 20.82
N MET A 280 -7.20 16.77 20.00
CA MET A 280 -7.38 18.19 19.77
C MET A 280 -7.95 18.46 18.38
N SER A 281 -8.78 19.51 18.23
CA SER A 281 -9.21 19.97 16.91
C SER A 281 -8.05 20.59 16.12
N ALA A 282 -8.17 20.62 14.78
CA ALA A 282 -7.16 21.21 13.91
C ALA A 282 -6.92 22.70 14.23
N GLU A 283 -7.98 23.41 14.59
CA GLU A 283 -7.90 24.83 14.97
C GLU A 283 -7.13 25.01 16.29
N GLN A 284 -7.32 24.14 17.27
CA GLN A 284 -6.59 24.19 18.53
C GLN A 284 -5.10 23.91 18.31
N LEU A 285 -4.77 22.93 17.47
CA LEU A 285 -3.39 22.61 17.12
C LEU A 285 -2.74 23.77 16.36
N ALA A 286 -3.43 24.32 15.35
CA ALA A 286 -2.95 25.47 14.59
C ALA A 286 -2.75 26.71 15.48
N THR A 287 -3.70 26.98 16.40
CA THR A 287 -3.57 28.09 17.36
C THR A 287 -2.36 27.91 18.27
N ARG A 288 -2.07 26.70 18.69
CA ARG A 288 -0.89 26.40 19.52
C ARG A 288 0.40 26.71 18.76
N ILE A 289 0.53 26.24 17.52
CA ILE A 289 1.71 26.50 16.69
C ILE A 289 1.84 28.01 16.43
N LEU A 290 0.74 28.67 16.05
CA LEU A 290 0.71 30.09 15.77
C LEU A 290 1.12 30.91 16.99
N SER A 291 0.59 30.59 18.18
CA SER A 291 0.92 31.22 19.46
C SER A 291 2.44 31.15 19.75
N GLU A 292 3.02 29.97 19.53
CA GLU A 292 4.45 29.73 19.76
C GLU A 292 5.31 30.53 18.77
N GLN A 293 4.99 30.48 17.47
CA GLN A 293 5.76 31.18 16.43
C GLN A 293 5.63 32.69 16.52
N ALA A 294 4.43 33.23 16.88
CA ALA A 294 4.23 34.64 17.11
C ALA A 294 4.78 35.13 18.45
N GLY A 295 5.11 34.22 19.40
CA GLY A 295 5.52 34.58 20.76
C GLY A 295 4.39 35.25 21.57
N ILE A 296 3.13 34.88 21.29
CA ILE A 296 1.94 35.41 21.97
C ILE A 296 1.26 34.28 22.71
N PRO A 297 1.02 34.41 24.04
CA PRO A 297 0.39 33.35 24.81
C PRO A 297 -0.97 32.95 24.24
N SER A 298 -1.19 31.65 24.06
CA SER A 298 -2.43 31.11 23.49
C SER A 298 -3.69 31.47 24.31
N GLU A 299 -3.50 31.73 25.62
CA GLU A 299 -4.57 32.27 26.49
C GLU A 299 -5.02 33.68 26.06
N LYS A 300 -4.08 34.58 25.72
CA LYS A 300 -4.39 35.91 25.21
C LYS A 300 -5.19 35.83 23.91
N ILE A 301 -4.78 34.95 23.00
CA ILE A 301 -5.45 34.72 21.71
C ILE A 301 -6.89 34.25 21.95
N ARG A 302 -7.09 33.23 22.78
CA ARG A 302 -8.41 32.68 23.09
C ARG A 302 -9.36 33.62 23.80
N ARG A 303 -8.81 34.51 24.64
CA ARG A 303 -9.60 35.52 25.38
C ARG A 303 -9.81 36.81 24.61
N GLY A 304 -9.25 36.96 23.41
CA GLY A 304 -9.31 38.19 22.63
C GLY A 304 -8.57 39.36 23.29
N MET A 305 -7.57 39.10 24.13
CA MET A 305 -6.79 40.08 24.87
C MET A 305 -5.50 40.50 24.13
N ILE A 306 -5.48 40.36 22.81
CA ILE A 306 -4.37 40.75 21.93
C ILE A 306 -4.56 42.19 21.48
N ASP A 307 -3.45 42.96 21.43
CA ASP A 307 -3.47 44.28 20.85
C ASP A 307 -3.30 44.27 19.32
N GLU A 308 -3.38 45.46 18.69
CA GLU A 308 -3.30 45.59 17.24
C GLU A 308 -1.94 45.12 16.67
N ALA A 309 -0.86 45.41 17.39
CA ALA A 309 0.49 44.98 16.98
C ALA A 309 0.64 43.45 17.08
N GLU A 310 0.13 42.85 18.15
CA GLU A 310 0.09 41.40 18.33
C GLU A 310 -0.78 40.73 17.24
N PHE A 311 -1.94 41.33 16.92
CA PHE A 311 -2.81 40.82 15.86
C PHE A 311 -2.13 40.86 14.48
N LYS A 312 -1.48 42.00 14.15
CA LYS A 312 -0.71 42.12 12.91
C LYS A 312 0.38 41.05 12.80
N ARG A 313 1.10 40.81 13.89
CA ARG A 313 2.14 39.78 13.97
C ARG A 313 1.57 38.36 13.79
N LEU A 314 0.38 38.10 14.36
CA LEU A 314 -0.32 36.81 14.12
C LEU A 314 -0.64 36.62 12.64
N VAL A 315 -1.13 37.65 11.96
CA VAL A 315 -1.44 37.59 10.53
C VAL A 315 -0.17 37.36 9.69
N GLU A 316 0.91 38.09 9.96
CA GLU A 316 2.19 37.92 9.27
C GLU A 316 2.72 36.48 9.42
N VAL A 317 2.76 35.96 10.64
CA VAL A 317 3.21 34.56 10.92
C VAL A 317 2.27 33.54 10.27
N SER A 318 0.95 33.80 10.26
CA SER A 318 0.01 32.87 9.63
C SER A 318 0.21 32.74 8.12
N GLN A 319 0.56 33.87 7.45
CA GLN A 319 0.88 33.86 6.03
C GLN A 319 2.15 33.04 5.72
N GLU A 320 3.18 33.18 6.53
CA GLU A 320 4.40 32.38 6.39
C GLU A 320 4.13 30.87 6.61
N MET A 321 3.22 30.55 7.53
CA MET A 321 2.88 29.16 7.86
C MET A 321 1.92 28.52 6.86
N ALA A 322 1.17 29.27 6.10
CA ALA A 322 0.14 28.77 5.18
C ALA A 322 0.69 27.84 4.08
N THR A 323 1.99 27.95 3.77
CA THR A 323 2.66 27.16 2.72
C THR A 323 3.37 25.91 3.25
N LEU A 324 3.34 25.70 4.57
CA LEU A 324 4.04 24.55 5.17
C LEU A 324 3.35 23.22 4.78
N PRO A 325 4.12 22.18 4.41
CA PRO A 325 3.58 20.86 4.06
C PRO A 325 3.24 20.06 5.33
N LEU A 326 2.33 20.61 6.16
CA LEU A 326 1.81 20.03 7.39
C LEU A 326 0.30 19.82 7.23
N PHE A 327 -0.11 18.55 7.18
CA PHE A 327 -1.51 18.14 7.00
C PHE A 327 -2.06 17.60 8.32
N ILE A 328 -3.22 18.08 8.74
CA ILE A 328 -3.84 17.71 10.02
C ILE A 328 -5.13 16.95 9.75
N ASP A 329 -5.25 15.76 10.35
CA ASP A 329 -6.48 14.98 10.42
C ASP A 329 -6.98 14.94 11.87
N GLN A 330 -8.23 15.39 12.09
CA GLN A 330 -8.86 15.46 13.43
C GLN A 330 -9.98 14.44 13.61
N THR A 331 -9.99 13.37 12.80
CA THR A 331 -11.05 12.38 12.88
C THR A 331 -10.89 11.53 14.14
N GLY A 332 -11.75 11.76 15.15
CA GLY A 332 -11.78 10.94 16.36
C GLY A 332 -12.24 9.50 16.07
N GLY A 333 -11.68 8.52 16.81
CA GLY A 333 -12.07 7.12 16.68
C GLY A 333 -11.70 6.47 15.34
N ILE A 334 -10.70 7.02 14.65
CA ILE A 334 -10.19 6.44 13.41
C ILE A 334 -9.53 5.09 13.67
N SER A 335 -9.80 4.08 12.82
CA SER A 335 -9.12 2.79 12.91
C SER A 335 -7.70 2.86 12.31
N VAL A 336 -6.83 1.91 12.71
CA VAL A 336 -5.47 1.79 12.14
C VAL A 336 -5.54 1.63 10.61
N GLY A 337 -6.49 0.84 10.10
CA GLY A 337 -6.69 0.67 8.65
C GLY A 337 -7.04 1.99 7.95
N GLN A 338 -7.95 2.78 8.51
CA GLN A 338 -8.32 4.09 7.97
C GLN A 338 -7.15 5.08 8.02
N LEU A 339 -6.43 5.12 9.14
CA LEU A 339 -5.22 5.94 9.28
C LEU A 339 -4.20 5.58 8.21
N ALA A 340 -3.91 4.29 8.06
CA ALA A 340 -2.99 3.79 7.05
C ALA A 340 -3.42 4.14 5.62
N ALA A 341 -4.73 4.00 5.29
CA ALA A 341 -5.28 4.37 3.98
C ALA A 341 -5.09 5.87 3.68
N ARG A 342 -5.40 6.75 4.67
CA ARG A 342 -5.22 8.21 4.55
C ARG A 342 -3.74 8.59 4.42
N ALA A 343 -2.87 7.97 5.22
CA ALA A 343 -1.43 8.18 5.15
C ALA A 343 -0.86 7.77 3.77
N ARG A 344 -1.28 6.61 3.24
CA ARG A 344 -0.90 6.17 1.88
C ARG A 344 -1.40 7.14 0.80
N ARG A 345 -2.63 7.63 0.94
CA ARG A 345 -3.16 8.65 0.03
C ARG A 345 -2.31 9.93 0.07
N LEU A 346 -1.99 10.43 1.26
CA LEU A 346 -1.15 11.60 1.45
C LEU A 346 0.27 11.37 0.89
N LYS A 347 0.81 10.15 1.06
CA LYS A 347 2.10 9.77 0.46
C LYS A 347 2.10 9.84 -1.07
N ARG A 348 1.04 9.35 -1.71
CA ARG A 348 0.92 9.39 -3.18
C ARG A 348 0.72 10.81 -3.72
N GLN A 349 -0.01 11.65 -2.97
CA GLN A 349 -0.37 13.01 -3.44
C GLN A 349 0.72 14.06 -3.15
N HIS A 350 1.42 13.93 -2.02
CA HIS A 350 2.30 14.96 -1.48
C HIS A 350 3.67 14.46 -1.03
N GLY A 351 3.97 13.16 -1.15
CA GLY A 351 5.28 12.63 -0.77
C GLY A 351 5.49 12.55 0.74
N LEU A 352 4.47 12.14 1.53
CA LEU A 352 4.52 12.04 3.00
C LEU A 352 5.82 11.37 3.49
N GLY A 353 6.50 12.00 4.46
CA GLY A 353 7.74 11.49 5.06
C GLY A 353 7.66 11.26 6.57
N LEU A 354 6.72 11.89 7.28
CA LEU A 354 6.51 11.68 8.71
C LEU A 354 5.03 11.59 9.03
N ILE A 355 4.66 10.63 9.88
CA ILE A 355 3.34 10.54 10.50
C ILE A 355 3.48 10.80 11.99
N VAL A 356 2.63 11.66 12.53
CA VAL A 356 2.47 11.88 13.96
C VAL A 356 1.07 11.47 14.38
N VAL A 357 0.93 10.68 15.43
CA VAL A 357 -0.36 10.25 15.99
C VAL A 357 -0.44 10.70 17.44
N ASP A 358 -1.36 11.59 17.74
CA ASP A 358 -1.56 12.12 19.10
C ASP A 358 -3.01 11.87 19.56
N TYR A 359 -3.25 10.81 20.31
CA TYR A 359 -2.38 9.76 20.80
C TYR A 359 -2.99 8.37 20.56
N LEU A 360 -2.14 7.35 20.59
CA LEU A 360 -2.45 5.96 20.23
C LEU A 360 -3.73 5.38 20.88
N GLN A 361 -4.00 5.71 22.15
CA GLN A 361 -5.15 5.17 22.86
C GLN A 361 -6.50 5.68 22.34
N LEU A 362 -6.54 6.65 21.45
CA LEU A 362 -7.77 7.13 20.81
C LEU A 362 -8.03 6.49 19.45
N LEU A 363 -7.12 5.66 18.97
CA LEU A 363 -7.37 4.80 17.82
C LEU A 363 -8.36 3.70 18.19
N SER A 364 -9.17 3.30 17.23
CA SER A 364 -10.04 2.14 17.34
C SER A 364 -9.35 0.91 16.77
N GLY A 365 -9.36 -0.19 17.52
CA GLY A 365 -8.98 -1.51 17.04
C GLY A 365 -10.06 -2.13 16.14
N SER A 366 -9.81 -3.36 15.65
CA SER A 366 -10.85 -4.11 14.94
C SER A 366 -12.01 -4.44 15.90
N SER A 367 -13.25 -4.40 15.37
CA SER A 367 -14.46 -4.67 16.16
C SER A 367 -14.45 -6.05 16.85
N ARG A 368 -13.68 -6.99 16.34
CA ARG A 368 -13.55 -8.35 16.87
C ARG A 368 -12.72 -8.41 18.15
N ARG A 369 -11.64 -7.62 18.27
CA ARG A 369 -10.74 -7.61 19.44
C ARG A 369 -11.07 -6.51 20.44
N ALA A 370 -11.78 -5.47 20.03
CA ALA A 370 -12.32 -4.47 20.94
C ALA A 370 -13.27 -5.10 21.99
N ALA A 371 -13.93 -6.21 21.65
CA ALA A 371 -14.77 -6.99 22.57
C ALA A 371 -13.96 -7.80 23.61
N GLU A 372 -12.67 -8.05 23.39
CA GLU A 372 -11.80 -8.84 24.29
C GLU A 372 -11.13 -7.99 25.38
N GLY A 373 -11.14 -6.68 25.25
CA GLY A 373 -10.64 -5.74 26.25
C GLY A 373 -9.60 -4.75 25.72
N ARG A 374 -9.44 -3.63 26.43
CA ARG A 374 -8.60 -2.50 25.99
C ARG A 374 -7.13 -2.82 25.78
N VAL A 375 -6.58 -3.78 26.54
CA VAL A 375 -5.18 -4.18 26.46
C VAL A 375 -4.91 -4.91 25.13
N GLN A 376 -5.82 -5.81 24.74
CA GLN A 376 -5.75 -6.53 23.47
C GLN A 376 -5.90 -5.59 22.27
N GLU A 377 -6.82 -4.62 22.39
CA GLU A 377 -7.02 -3.60 21.36
C GLU A 377 -5.77 -2.73 21.15
N VAL A 378 -5.14 -2.24 22.22
CA VAL A 378 -3.90 -1.45 22.13
C VAL A 378 -2.74 -2.31 21.60
N SER A 379 -2.67 -3.58 21.98
CA SER A 379 -1.66 -4.50 21.45
C SER A 379 -1.80 -4.70 19.94
N GLU A 380 -3.05 -4.82 19.43
CA GLU A 380 -3.30 -4.89 17.97
C GLU A 380 -2.89 -3.62 17.24
N ILE A 381 -3.14 -2.45 17.85
CA ILE A 381 -2.80 -1.14 17.27
C ILE A 381 -1.27 -0.98 17.12
N THR A 382 -0.48 -1.65 17.97
CA THR A 382 0.97 -1.51 18.03
C THR A 382 1.73 -2.64 17.34
N THR A 383 1.04 -3.64 16.82
CA THR A 383 1.62 -4.75 16.04
C THR A 383 1.50 -4.49 14.55
#